data_618816176b808033fafeb79ad4e6bd92
#
_entry.id   618816176b808033fafeb79ad4e6bd92
#
_cell.length_a   1.000
_cell.length_b   1.000
_cell.length_c   1.000
_cell.angle_alpha   90.00
_cell.angle_beta   90.00
_cell.angle_gamma   90.00
#
_symmetry.space_group_name_H-M   'P 1'
#
loop_
_entity.id
_entity.type
_entity.pdbx_description
1 polymer ?
#
loop_
_entity_poly.entity_id
_entity_poly.type
_entity_poly.pdbx_seq_one_letter_code
_entity_poly.pdbx_strand_id
1 'polypeptide(L)'
;MKPNHNNNMPQLGGKRPKFNIYWVWMILAVVILSWGLLGNEKVTHTTTWDGVKEMIEKGDLQKIVVVNKETAEVYLKPDKVASYSDRKEYKGITEQGPQFSFNIGSLDYFQHNLENAQTEYDQEVPLSFETRRNIWGDAFTLIFPILILVGIWWFLWR
;
A
#
# COMPACT_ATOMS: atom_id res chain seq x y z
N MET A 1 -13.17 -83.43 -1.26
CA MET A 1 -12.97 -82.24 -2.11
C MET A 1 -13.26 -80.98 -1.33
N LYS A 2 -12.23 -80.18 -0.97
CA LYS A 2 -12.40 -78.89 -0.28
C LYS A 2 -12.16 -77.79 -1.28
N PRO A 3 -13.07 -76.85 -1.38
CA PRO A 3 -12.85 -75.69 -2.30
C PRO A 3 -11.84 -74.71 -1.68
N ASN A 4 -10.79 -74.40 -2.44
CA ASN A 4 -9.76 -73.46 -2.09
C ASN A 4 -10.26 -72.05 -2.44
N HIS A 5 -10.58 -71.23 -1.41
CA HIS A 5 -10.99 -69.83 -1.60
C HIS A 5 -9.74 -68.98 -1.55
N ASN A 6 -9.18 -68.70 -2.73
CA ASN A 6 -8.16 -67.67 -2.87
C ASN A 6 -8.83 -66.29 -2.86
N ASN A 7 -8.90 -65.67 -1.68
CA ASN A 7 -9.28 -64.27 -1.54
C ASN A 7 -8.07 -63.37 -1.86
N ASN A 8 -7.79 -63.18 -3.16
CA ASN A 8 -6.92 -62.10 -3.63
C ASN A 8 -7.72 -60.80 -3.67
N MET A 9 -7.91 -60.18 -2.51
CA MET A 9 -8.34 -58.76 -2.51
C MET A 9 -7.15 -57.90 -2.84
N PRO A 10 -7.24 -57.02 -3.90
CA PRO A 10 -6.21 -56.03 -4.17
C PRO A 10 -6.16 -55.06 -3.00
N GLN A 11 -5.03 -55.07 -2.28
CA GLN A 11 -4.77 -54.03 -1.27
C GLN A 11 -4.60 -52.71 -2.04
N LEU A 12 -5.64 -51.91 -2.01
CA LEU A 12 -5.58 -50.46 -2.37
C LEU A 12 -4.76 -49.74 -1.30
N GLY A 13 -3.46 -49.96 -1.33
CA GLY A 13 -2.47 -49.19 -0.58
C GLY A 13 -2.41 -47.79 -1.14
N GLY A 14 -3.38 -46.96 -0.79
CA GLY A 14 -3.33 -45.54 -1.07
C GLY A 14 -2.08 -44.95 -0.44
N LYS A 15 -1.06 -44.69 -1.23
CA LYS A 15 0.10 -43.87 -0.81
C LYS A 15 -0.45 -42.54 -0.34
N ARG A 16 -0.55 -42.37 0.99
CA ARG A 16 -0.88 -41.05 1.57
C ARG A 16 0.16 -40.08 1.06
N PRO A 17 -0.23 -38.97 0.44
CA PRO A 17 0.73 -37.96 0.01
C PRO A 17 1.58 -37.56 1.22
N LYS A 18 2.90 -37.77 1.14
CA LYS A 18 3.82 -37.28 2.16
C LYS A 18 3.77 -35.79 2.13
N PHE A 19 3.12 -35.18 3.10
CA PHE A 19 3.01 -33.75 3.22
C PHE A 19 4.42 -33.17 3.40
N ASN A 20 4.96 -32.57 2.35
CA ASN A 20 6.30 -32.00 2.38
C ASN A 20 6.21 -30.63 3.05
N ILE A 21 6.83 -30.48 4.22
CA ILE A 21 6.85 -29.24 4.99
C ILE A 21 7.34 -28.03 4.17
N TYR A 22 8.12 -28.26 3.11
CA TYR A 22 8.59 -27.22 2.20
C TYR A 22 7.43 -26.52 1.44
N TRP A 23 6.34 -27.25 1.16
CA TRP A 23 5.15 -26.66 0.56
C TRP A 23 4.46 -25.67 1.48
N VAL A 24 4.46 -25.92 2.79
CA VAL A 24 3.91 -24.98 3.78
C VAL A 24 4.72 -23.70 3.79
N TRP A 25 6.05 -23.81 3.78
CA TRP A 25 6.93 -22.66 3.74
C TRP A 25 6.81 -21.88 2.43
N MET A 26 6.64 -22.57 1.30
CA MET A 26 6.44 -21.93 0.00
C MET A 26 5.09 -21.18 -0.03
N ILE A 27 4.01 -21.78 0.45
CA ILE A 27 2.70 -21.12 0.54
C ILE A 27 2.77 -19.90 1.46
N LEU A 28 3.42 -20.04 2.63
CA LEU A 28 3.60 -18.94 3.56
C LEU A 28 4.38 -17.78 2.92
N ALA A 29 5.46 -18.08 2.21
CA ALA A 29 6.24 -17.06 1.49
C ALA A 29 5.41 -16.37 0.40
N VAL A 30 4.62 -17.13 -0.38
CA VAL A 30 3.73 -16.59 -1.41
C VAL A 30 2.64 -15.70 -0.79
N VAL A 31 2.05 -16.11 0.34
CA VAL A 31 1.03 -15.30 1.05
C VAL A 31 1.63 -13.98 1.55
N ILE A 32 2.83 -14.02 2.15
CA ILE A 32 3.51 -12.82 2.65
C ILE A 32 3.87 -11.87 1.49
N LEU A 33 4.42 -12.42 0.39
CA LEU A 33 4.74 -11.64 -0.82
C LEU A 33 3.48 -11.06 -1.47
N SER A 34 2.41 -11.85 -1.56
CA SER A 34 1.14 -11.39 -2.14
C SER A 34 0.52 -10.27 -1.31
N TRP A 35 0.61 -10.34 0.00
CA TRP A 35 0.08 -9.29 0.88
C TRP A 35 0.82 -7.95 0.72
N GLY A 36 2.14 -8.00 0.50
CA GLY A 36 2.93 -6.82 0.19
C GLY A 36 2.63 -6.20 -1.18
N LEU A 37 2.27 -7.03 -2.17
CA LEU A 37 1.96 -6.61 -3.54
C LEU A 37 0.49 -6.18 -3.73
N LEU A 38 -0.43 -6.69 -2.90
CA LEU A 38 -1.86 -6.38 -2.94
C LEU A 38 -2.25 -5.20 -2.02
N GLY A 39 -1.28 -4.54 -1.40
CA GLY A 39 -1.52 -3.25 -0.77
C GLY A 39 -2.16 -2.34 -1.81
N ASN A 40 -3.44 -1.98 -1.61
CA ASN A 40 -4.15 -1.05 -2.47
C ASN A 40 -3.38 0.28 -2.49
N GLU A 41 -2.45 0.40 -3.41
CA GLU A 41 -1.89 1.71 -3.75
C GLU A 41 -3.03 2.51 -4.36
N LYS A 42 -3.62 3.37 -3.53
CA LYS A 42 -4.56 4.37 -4.02
C LYS A 42 -3.81 5.18 -5.05
N VAL A 43 -4.35 5.27 -6.25
CA VAL A 43 -3.74 6.05 -7.33
C VAL A 43 -3.78 7.51 -6.90
N THR A 44 -2.65 7.98 -6.38
CA THR A 44 -2.46 9.38 -6.01
C THR A 44 -1.58 10.01 -7.07
N HIS A 45 -2.06 11.07 -7.70
CA HIS A 45 -1.31 11.78 -8.72
C HIS A 45 -0.37 12.80 -8.07
N THR A 46 0.84 12.89 -8.60
CA THR A 46 1.77 13.93 -8.16
C THR A 46 1.35 15.27 -8.74
N THR A 47 1.34 16.31 -7.89
CA THR A 47 1.08 17.68 -8.30
C THR A 47 2.21 18.61 -7.83
N THR A 48 2.09 19.89 -8.12
CA THR A 48 3.00 20.94 -7.66
C THR A 48 2.25 21.91 -6.76
N TRP A 49 2.98 22.78 -6.05
CA TRP A 49 2.36 23.85 -5.27
C TRP A 49 1.45 24.76 -6.13
N ASP A 50 1.88 25.09 -7.36
CA ASP A 50 1.07 25.90 -8.28
C ASP A 50 -0.25 25.21 -8.65
N GLY A 51 -0.22 23.91 -8.88
CA GLY A 51 -1.45 23.13 -9.10
C GLY A 51 -2.39 23.16 -7.89
N VAL A 52 -1.84 23.13 -6.67
CA VAL A 52 -2.64 23.24 -5.44
C VAL A 52 -3.22 24.64 -5.29
N LYS A 53 -2.46 25.71 -5.60
CA LYS A 53 -2.98 27.07 -5.62
C LYS A 53 -4.17 27.22 -6.55
N GLU A 54 -4.10 26.67 -7.77
CA GLU A 54 -5.22 26.66 -8.72
C GLU A 54 -6.47 25.97 -8.15
N MET A 55 -6.27 24.86 -7.41
CA MET A 55 -7.37 24.15 -6.76
C MET A 55 -7.95 24.95 -5.58
N ILE A 56 -7.13 25.71 -4.84
CA ILE A 56 -7.58 26.64 -3.79
C ILE A 56 -8.40 27.75 -4.41
N GLU A 57 -7.89 28.41 -5.45
CA GLU A 57 -8.58 29.49 -6.17
C GLU A 57 -9.98 29.06 -6.66
N LYS A 58 -10.10 27.81 -7.16
CA LYS A 58 -11.38 27.23 -7.61
C LYS A 58 -12.29 26.78 -6.48
N GLY A 59 -11.78 26.73 -5.25
CA GLY A 59 -12.52 26.21 -4.10
C GLY A 59 -12.81 24.70 -4.18
N ASP A 60 -11.98 23.94 -4.90
CA ASP A 60 -12.17 22.52 -5.15
C ASP A 60 -11.62 21.62 -4.01
N LEU A 61 -10.84 22.18 -3.08
CA LEU A 61 -10.22 21.44 -2.00
C LEU A 61 -11.17 21.19 -0.83
N GLN A 62 -11.12 19.98 -0.31
CA GLN A 62 -11.79 19.59 0.92
C GLN A 62 -10.88 19.78 2.12
N LYS A 63 -9.64 19.27 2.04
CA LYS A 63 -8.61 19.35 3.08
C LYS A 63 -7.23 19.03 2.53
N ILE A 64 -6.20 19.40 3.28
CA ILE A 64 -4.82 18.98 3.05
C ILE A 64 -4.33 18.23 4.30
N VAL A 65 -3.64 17.11 4.09
CA VAL A 65 -3.04 16.30 5.16
C VAL A 65 -1.54 16.23 4.94
N VAL A 66 -0.76 16.76 5.86
CA VAL A 66 0.70 16.67 5.82
C VAL A 66 1.13 15.38 6.51
N VAL A 67 1.76 14.50 5.76
CA VAL A 67 2.25 13.20 6.23
C VAL A 67 3.75 13.28 6.47
N ASN A 68 4.18 12.84 7.66
CA ASN A 68 5.59 12.77 8.08
C ASN A 68 6.36 14.08 7.95
N LYS A 69 5.66 15.22 7.88
CA LYS A 69 6.24 16.57 7.66
C LYS A 69 6.99 16.74 6.32
N GLU A 70 6.75 15.85 5.37
CA GLU A 70 7.45 15.81 4.08
C GLU A 70 6.50 15.89 2.90
N THR A 71 5.36 15.20 2.98
CA THR A 71 4.43 15.08 1.87
C THR A 71 3.07 15.65 2.26
N ALA A 72 2.54 16.52 1.41
CA ALA A 72 1.16 16.98 1.51
C ALA A 72 0.26 16.12 0.61
N GLU A 73 -0.76 15.53 1.18
CA GLU A 73 -1.85 14.84 0.51
C GLU A 73 -3.03 15.78 0.37
N VAL A 74 -3.53 15.91 -0.83
CA VAL A 74 -4.60 16.84 -1.20
C VAL A 74 -5.87 16.07 -1.48
N TYR A 75 -6.92 16.44 -0.79
CA TYR A 75 -8.26 15.86 -0.92
C TYR A 75 -9.19 16.84 -1.58
N LEU A 76 -9.79 16.42 -2.69
CA LEU A 76 -10.82 17.19 -3.40
C LEU A 76 -12.18 17.02 -2.73
N LYS A 77 -13.05 17.99 -2.92
CA LYS A 77 -14.47 17.84 -2.60
C LYS A 77 -15.09 16.72 -3.45
N PRO A 78 -15.97 15.87 -2.91
CA PRO A 78 -16.53 14.72 -3.65
C PRO A 78 -17.22 15.11 -4.96
N ASP A 79 -17.91 16.24 -4.99
CA ASP A 79 -18.59 16.78 -6.17
C ASP A 79 -17.63 17.24 -7.28
N LYS A 80 -16.35 17.45 -6.94
CA LYS A 80 -15.30 17.91 -7.87
C LYS A 80 -14.46 16.78 -8.44
N VAL A 81 -14.40 15.63 -7.77
CA VAL A 81 -13.56 14.49 -8.19
C VAL A 81 -13.86 14.08 -9.63
N ALA A 82 -15.13 14.02 -10.02
CA ALA A 82 -15.54 13.64 -11.37
C ALA A 82 -14.93 14.55 -12.45
N SER A 83 -14.89 15.88 -12.22
CA SER A 83 -14.36 16.85 -13.17
C SER A 83 -12.83 16.73 -13.39
N TYR A 84 -12.13 16.18 -12.40
CA TYR A 84 -10.70 15.90 -12.51
C TYR A 84 -10.46 14.53 -13.15
N SER A 85 -11.27 13.50 -12.84
CA SER A 85 -11.12 12.16 -13.41
C SER A 85 -11.35 12.10 -14.92
N ASP A 86 -12.13 13.02 -15.47
CA ASP A 86 -12.39 13.14 -16.91
C ASP A 86 -11.15 13.61 -17.70
N ARG A 87 -10.19 14.21 -17.02
CA ARG A 87 -8.92 14.62 -17.64
C ARG A 87 -8.03 13.41 -17.85
N LYS A 88 -7.46 13.27 -19.05
CA LYS A 88 -6.56 12.15 -19.39
C LYS A 88 -5.36 12.00 -18.45
N GLU A 89 -4.91 13.13 -17.88
CA GLU A 89 -3.77 13.21 -16.97
C GLU A 89 -4.04 12.59 -15.61
N TYR A 90 -5.32 12.58 -15.16
CA TYR A 90 -5.72 12.18 -13.81
C TYR A 90 -6.59 10.93 -13.79
N LYS A 91 -6.36 10.05 -14.76
CA LYS A 91 -7.11 8.79 -14.88
C LYS A 91 -6.95 7.92 -13.62
N GLY A 92 -8.07 7.44 -13.08
CA GLY A 92 -8.05 6.54 -11.92
C GLY A 92 -8.18 7.24 -10.57
N ILE A 93 -8.37 8.56 -10.53
CA ILE A 93 -8.76 9.28 -9.31
C ILE A 93 -10.10 8.73 -8.82
N THR A 94 -10.15 8.43 -7.52
CA THR A 94 -11.34 7.95 -6.83
C THR A 94 -11.76 8.92 -5.73
N GLU A 95 -13.02 8.88 -5.32
CA GLU A 95 -13.51 9.68 -4.19
C GLU A 95 -12.86 9.29 -2.86
N GLN A 96 -12.35 8.07 -2.76
CA GLN A 96 -11.74 7.55 -1.55
C GLN A 96 -10.21 7.73 -1.55
N GLY A 97 -9.72 8.57 -0.68
CA GLY A 97 -8.28 8.79 -0.44
C GLY A 97 -7.79 10.11 -1.01
N PRO A 98 -6.49 10.40 -0.87
CA PRO A 98 -5.89 11.58 -1.46
C PRO A 98 -5.87 11.45 -2.99
N GLN A 99 -6.35 12.45 -3.69
CA GLN A 99 -6.32 12.50 -5.15
C GLN A 99 -4.97 12.98 -5.65
N PHE A 100 -4.35 13.91 -4.93
CA PHE A 100 -3.04 14.44 -5.29
C PHE A 100 -2.08 14.41 -4.10
N SER A 101 -0.78 14.40 -4.42
CA SER A 101 0.28 14.53 -3.42
C SER A 101 1.45 15.34 -3.99
N PHE A 102 2.18 16.02 -3.11
CA PHE A 102 3.42 16.69 -3.45
C PHE A 102 4.34 16.80 -2.24
N ASN A 103 5.63 16.97 -2.48
CA ASN A 103 6.61 17.20 -1.44
C ASN A 103 6.60 18.67 -1.04
N ILE A 104 6.46 18.95 0.26
CA ILE A 104 6.37 20.31 0.77
C ILE A 104 7.73 20.99 1.00
N GLY A 105 8.84 20.23 0.99
CA GLY A 105 10.16 20.73 1.33
C GLY A 105 10.26 21.13 2.81
N SER A 106 9.98 22.38 3.13
CA SER A 106 9.94 22.88 4.51
C SER A 106 8.50 23.08 4.97
N LEU A 107 8.19 22.58 6.16
CA LEU A 107 6.85 22.68 6.75
C LEU A 107 6.46 24.15 7.00
N ASP A 108 7.36 24.96 7.57
CA ASP A 108 7.09 26.35 7.90
C ASP A 108 6.83 27.19 6.62
N TYR A 109 7.63 26.93 5.58
CA TYR A 109 7.45 27.59 4.29
C TYR A 109 6.11 27.19 3.64
N PHE A 110 5.75 25.93 3.72
CA PHE A 110 4.48 25.43 3.20
C PHE A 110 3.28 26.07 3.95
N GLN A 111 3.32 26.10 5.28
CA GLN A 111 2.25 26.71 6.08
C GLN A 111 2.07 28.19 5.72
N HIS A 112 3.16 28.93 5.65
CA HIS A 112 3.10 30.35 5.28
C HIS A 112 2.52 30.57 3.87
N ASN A 113 2.92 29.74 2.90
CA ASN A 113 2.37 29.83 1.55
C ASN A 113 0.88 29.46 1.51
N LEU A 114 0.46 28.47 2.29
CA LEU A 114 -0.94 28.06 2.40
C LEU A 114 -1.79 29.19 3.00
N GLU A 115 -1.34 29.81 4.10
CA GLU A 115 -2.02 30.94 4.73
C GLU A 115 -2.16 32.13 3.76
N ASN A 116 -1.09 32.43 3.02
CA ASN A 116 -1.13 33.48 2.01
C ASN A 116 -2.14 33.17 0.90
N ALA A 117 -2.15 31.94 0.38
CA ALA A 117 -3.09 31.53 -0.66
C ALA A 117 -4.55 31.54 -0.16
N GLN A 118 -4.80 31.09 1.07
CA GLN A 118 -6.13 31.13 1.67
C GLN A 118 -6.63 32.58 1.81
N THR A 119 -5.75 33.49 2.21
CA THR A 119 -6.07 34.92 2.34
C THR A 119 -6.28 35.57 0.94
N GLU A 120 -5.44 35.20 -0.04
CA GLU A 120 -5.51 35.74 -1.41
C GLU A 120 -6.82 35.37 -2.10
N TYR A 121 -7.29 34.12 -1.89
CA TYR A 121 -8.48 33.60 -2.60
C TYR A 121 -9.74 33.55 -1.73
N ASP A 122 -9.69 34.05 -0.50
CA ASP A 122 -10.80 34.00 0.47
C ASP A 122 -11.38 32.56 0.61
N GLN A 123 -10.48 31.58 0.68
CA GLN A 123 -10.82 30.15 0.80
C GLN A 123 -10.15 29.56 2.05
N GLU A 124 -10.93 28.91 2.89
CA GLU A 124 -10.42 28.20 4.05
C GLU A 124 -10.25 26.71 3.72
N VAL A 125 -9.02 26.19 3.80
CA VAL A 125 -8.68 24.80 3.56
C VAL A 125 -8.18 24.17 4.86
N PRO A 126 -8.91 23.21 5.46
CA PRO A 126 -8.47 22.53 6.67
C PRO A 126 -7.12 21.83 6.46
N LEU A 127 -6.16 22.12 7.35
CA LEU A 127 -4.84 21.49 7.38
C LEU A 127 -4.74 20.53 8.56
N SER A 128 -4.34 19.30 8.33
CA SER A 128 -4.07 18.31 9.36
C SER A 128 -2.69 17.66 9.19
N PHE A 129 -2.17 17.09 10.30
CA PHE A 129 -0.85 16.46 10.32
C PHE A 129 -0.99 15.02 10.75
N GLU A 130 -0.39 14.12 9.99
CA GLU A 130 -0.36 12.70 10.29
C GLU A 130 1.09 12.18 10.27
N THR A 131 1.42 11.30 11.21
CA THR A 131 2.66 10.54 11.17
C THR A 131 2.33 9.10 10.85
N ARG A 132 2.74 8.63 9.68
CA ARG A 132 2.56 7.24 9.24
C ARG A 132 3.90 6.51 9.29
N ARG A 133 3.97 5.47 10.11
CA ARG A 133 5.14 4.59 10.16
C ARG A 133 4.97 3.49 9.11
N ASN A 134 6.02 3.27 8.33
CA ASN A 134 6.08 2.13 7.43
C ASN A 134 6.48 0.87 8.23
N ILE A 135 5.50 0.31 8.98
CA ILE A 135 5.71 -0.86 9.84
C ILE A 135 6.30 -2.04 9.06
N TRP A 136 5.90 -2.19 7.79
CA TRP A 136 6.40 -3.26 6.93
C TRP A 136 7.84 -3.06 6.50
N GLY A 137 8.26 -1.82 6.20
CA GLY A 137 9.66 -1.49 5.92
C GLY A 137 10.53 -1.74 7.15
N ASP A 138 10.09 -1.28 8.32
CA ASP A 138 10.80 -1.49 9.59
C ASP A 138 10.90 -2.98 9.93
N ALA A 139 9.80 -3.73 9.79
CA ALA A 139 9.76 -5.18 10.04
C ALA A 139 10.67 -5.94 9.07
N PHE A 140 10.67 -5.58 7.78
CA PHE A 140 11.52 -6.22 6.78
C PHE A 140 13.01 -5.99 7.08
N THR A 141 13.39 -4.78 7.48
CA THR A 141 14.77 -4.44 7.85
C THR A 141 15.26 -5.26 9.05
N LEU A 142 14.35 -5.59 10.00
CA LEU A 142 14.69 -6.39 11.17
C LEU A 142 14.70 -7.90 10.86
N ILE A 143 13.75 -8.39 10.08
CA ILE A 143 13.55 -9.82 9.81
C ILE A 143 14.53 -10.32 8.75
N PHE A 144 14.89 -9.52 7.77
CA PHE A 144 15.75 -9.92 6.64
C PHE A 144 17.13 -10.45 7.08
N PRO A 145 17.88 -9.79 7.99
CA PRO A 145 19.15 -10.33 8.50
C PRO A 145 18.98 -11.68 9.21
N ILE A 146 17.88 -11.86 9.95
CA ILE A 146 17.57 -13.09 10.65
C ILE A 146 17.34 -14.24 9.65
N LEU A 147 16.59 -13.99 8.59
CA LEU A 147 16.35 -14.97 7.53
C LEU A 147 17.66 -15.39 6.84
N ILE A 148 18.57 -14.44 6.59
CA ILE A 148 19.90 -14.74 6.03
C ILE A 148 20.68 -15.65 6.97
N LEU A 149 20.73 -15.33 8.27
CA LEU A 149 21.45 -16.15 9.27
C LEU A 149 20.89 -17.57 9.35
N VAL A 150 19.56 -17.71 9.38
CA VAL A 150 18.89 -19.01 9.37
C VAL A 150 19.19 -19.78 8.08
N GLY A 151 19.20 -19.12 6.94
CA GLY A 151 19.54 -19.69 5.65
C GLY A 151 21.00 -20.20 5.61
N ILE A 152 21.96 -19.40 6.08
CA ILE A 152 23.37 -19.79 6.19
C ILE A 152 23.52 -20.97 7.16
N TRP A 153 22.90 -20.89 8.32
CA TRP A 153 22.96 -21.96 9.32
C TRP A 153 22.40 -23.27 8.74
N TRP A 154 21.27 -23.23 8.06
CA TRP A 154 20.70 -24.41 7.41
C TRP A 154 21.59 -24.98 6.29
N PHE A 155 22.24 -24.09 5.51
CA PHE A 155 23.17 -24.50 4.46
C PHE A 155 24.41 -25.19 5.02
N LEU A 156 24.96 -24.69 6.13
CA LEU A 156 26.16 -25.26 6.77
C LEU A 156 25.88 -26.62 7.44
N TRP A 157 24.65 -26.86 7.90
CA TRP A 157 24.28 -28.09 8.59
C TRP A 157 23.64 -29.14 7.67
N ARG A 158 23.47 -28.87 6.41
CA ARG A 158 22.99 -29.82 5.41
C ARG A 158 24.13 -30.65 4.81
#